data_8c92bc7819f2ecf4ad8bbc57a1147cd3
#
_entry.id   8c92bc7819f2ecf4ad8bbc57a1147cd3
#
_cell.length_a   1.000
_cell.length_b   1.000
_cell.length_c   1.000
_cell.angle_alpha   90.00
_cell.angle_beta   90.00
_cell.angle_gamma   90.00
#
_symmetry.space_group_name_H-M   'P 1'
#
loop_
_entity.id
_entity.type
_entity.pdbx_description
1 polymer ?
#
loop_
_entity_poly.entity_id
_entity_poly.type
_entity_poly.pdbx_seq_one_letter_code
_entity_poly.pdbx_strand_id
1 'polypeptide(L)' 'MEMMIYVNGKEISGVLSGCEFIGEAWVKAQELAEMLDVSCALVSAETGEVIAWWEP' A
#
# COMPACT_ATOMS: atom_id res chain seq x y z
N MET A 1 4.86 -12.80 7.63
CA MET A 1 5.22 -11.38 7.72
C MET A 1 4.01 -10.53 7.33
N GLU A 2 3.62 -9.61 8.19
CA GLU A 2 2.51 -8.71 7.90
C GLU A 2 3.00 -7.40 7.31
N MET A 3 2.26 -6.93 6.32
CA MET A 3 2.53 -5.67 5.64
C MET A 3 1.29 -4.79 5.69
N MET A 4 1.52 -3.50 5.77
CA MET A 4 0.47 -2.50 5.67
C MET A 4 0.74 -1.63 4.45
N ILE A 5 -0.32 -1.15 3.82
CA ILE A 5 -0.19 -0.24 2.68
C ILE A 5 -0.86 1.07 3.02
N TYR A 6 -0.13 2.15 2.79
CA TYR A 6 -0.60 3.51 3.02
C TYR A 6 -0.75 4.23 1.69
N VAL A 7 -1.87 4.89 1.51
CA VAL A 7 -2.09 5.78 0.37
C VAL A 7 -2.39 7.16 0.94
N ASN A 8 -1.60 8.14 0.52
CA ASN A 8 -1.69 9.52 1.02
C ASN A 8 -1.59 9.57 2.55
N GLY A 9 -0.74 8.73 3.14
CA GLY A 9 -0.52 8.67 4.58
C GLY A 9 -1.60 7.95 5.38
N LYS A 10 -2.57 7.32 4.71
CA LYS A 10 -3.66 6.59 5.36
C LYS A 10 -3.62 5.11 5.02
N GLU A 11 -3.80 4.26 6.01
CA GLU A 11 -3.89 2.82 5.80
C GLU A 11 -5.17 2.47 5.03
N ILE A 12 -5.02 1.62 4.00
CA ILE A 12 -6.13 1.25 3.11
C ILE A 12 -6.47 -0.23 3.17
N SER A 13 -6.35 -0.85 4.33
CA SER A 13 -6.59 -2.30 4.49
C SER A 13 -7.94 -2.76 3.92
N GLY A 14 -8.98 -1.94 4.03
CA GLY A 14 -10.30 -2.28 3.50
C GLY A 14 -10.32 -2.46 1.98
N VAL A 15 -9.51 -1.70 1.27
CA VAL A 15 -9.43 -1.80 -0.20
C VAL A 15 -8.75 -3.10 -0.62
N LEU A 16 -7.94 -3.67 0.26
CA LEU A 16 -7.11 -4.83 -0.02
C LEU A 16 -7.75 -6.14 0.43
N SER A 17 -8.93 -6.10 1.03
CA SER A 17 -9.57 -7.29 1.62
C SER A 17 -9.82 -8.42 0.62
N GLY A 18 -9.89 -8.13 -0.68
CA GLY A 18 -10.06 -9.14 -1.72
C GLY A 18 -8.76 -9.63 -2.35
N CYS A 19 -7.62 -9.18 -1.85
CA CYS A 19 -6.33 -9.54 -2.43
C CYS A 19 -5.73 -10.76 -1.74
N GLU A 20 -5.27 -11.74 -2.52
CA GLU A 20 -4.70 -12.97 -2.00
C GLU A 20 -3.23 -12.81 -1.61
N PHE A 21 -2.48 -12.00 -2.36
CA PHE A 21 -1.05 -11.80 -2.17
C PHE A 21 -0.71 -10.33 -2.00
N ILE A 22 0.30 -10.05 -1.18
CA ILE A 22 0.73 -8.67 -0.93
C ILE A 22 1.22 -7.95 -2.20
N GLY A 23 1.83 -8.68 -3.14
CA GLY A 23 2.25 -8.09 -4.41
C GLY A 23 1.08 -7.57 -5.23
N GLU A 24 -0.03 -8.33 -5.27
CA GLU A 24 -1.25 -7.92 -5.94
C GLU A 24 -1.86 -6.69 -5.25
N ALA A 25 -1.88 -6.70 -3.93
CA ALA A 25 -2.37 -5.57 -3.14
C ALA A 25 -1.54 -4.31 -3.41
N TRP A 26 -0.22 -4.45 -3.49
CA TRP A 26 0.69 -3.33 -3.77
C TRP A 26 0.43 -2.71 -5.15
N VAL A 27 0.20 -3.55 -6.17
CA VAL A 27 -0.14 -3.06 -7.51
C VAL A 27 -1.45 -2.29 -7.51
N LYS A 28 -2.47 -2.80 -6.82
CA LYS A 28 -3.76 -2.11 -6.69
C LYS A 28 -3.63 -0.78 -5.96
N ALA A 29 -2.79 -0.73 -4.93
CA ALA A 29 -2.52 0.50 -4.20
C ALA A 29 -1.86 1.56 -5.09
N GLN A 30 -0.92 1.14 -5.94
CA GLN A 30 -0.28 2.04 -6.89
C GLN A 30 -1.28 2.60 -7.90
N GLU A 31 -2.19 1.77 -8.40
CA GLU A 31 -3.24 2.21 -9.32
C GLU A 31 -4.15 3.23 -8.66
N LEU A 32 -4.55 2.97 -7.42
CA LEU A 32 -5.38 3.91 -6.66
C LEU A 32 -4.66 5.23 -6.42
N ALA A 33 -3.39 5.15 -6.02
CA ALA A 33 -2.57 6.34 -5.77
C ALA A 33 -2.40 7.18 -7.04
N GLU A 34 -2.23 6.52 -8.19
CA GLU A 34 -2.14 7.20 -9.48
C GLU A 34 -3.43 7.93 -9.81
N MET A 35 -4.58 7.28 -9.61
CA MET A 35 -5.88 7.89 -9.84
C MET A 35 -6.11 9.13 -8.97
N LEU A 36 -5.63 9.09 -7.73
CA LEU A 36 -5.80 10.18 -6.77
C LEU A 36 -4.66 11.21 -6.83
N ASP A 37 -3.63 10.94 -7.62
CA ASP A 37 -2.44 11.80 -7.74
C ASP A 37 -1.75 12.00 -6.38
N VAL A 38 -1.57 10.91 -5.64
CA VAL A 38 -0.93 10.91 -4.31
C VAL A 38 0.11 9.81 -4.23
N SER A 39 0.95 9.85 -3.19
CA SER A 39 1.96 8.82 -2.95
C SER A 39 1.36 7.61 -2.22
N CYS A 40 2.05 6.47 -2.31
CA CYS A 40 1.72 5.30 -1.50
C CYS A 40 2.99 4.64 -0.99
N ALA A 41 2.88 3.86 0.07
CA ALA A 41 4.00 3.20 0.72
C ALA A 41 3.59 1.82 1.21
N LEU A 42 4.53 0.88 1.11
CA LEU A 42 4.41 -0.45 1.68
C LEU A 42 5.26 -0.49 2.95
N VAL A 43 4.64 -0.80 4.07
CA VAL A 43 5.27 -0.68 5.39
C VAL A 43 5.19 -2.02 6.12
N SER A 44 6.27 -2.42 6.77
CA SER A 44 6.26 -3.59 7.64
C SER A 44 5.43 -3.33 8.88
N ALA A 45 4.44 -4.18 9.14
CA ALA A 45 3.60 -4.07 10.34
C ALA A 45 4.39 -4.40 11.62
N GLU A 46 5.47 -5.17 11.50
CA GLU A 46 6.27 -5.58 12.66
C GLU A 46 7.23 -4.49 13.12
N THR A 47 7.85 -3.77 12.19
CA THR A 47 8.91 -2.80 12.50
C THR A 47 8.55 -1.36 12.22
N GLY A 48 7.52 -1.11 11.40
CA GLY A 48 7.16 0.23 10.94
C GLY A 48 8.08 0.73 9.85
N GLU A 49 8.98 -0.11 9.34
CA GLU A 49 9.91 0.27 8.30
C GLU A 49 9.23 0.34 6.94
N VAL A 50 9.54 1.38 6.15
CA VAL A 50 9.05 1.51 4.79
C VAL A 50 9.83 0.57 3.88
N ILE A 51 9.13 -0.40 3.30
CA ILE A 51 9.73 -1.42 2.43
C ILE A 51 9.81 -0.91 0.99
N ALA A 52 8.76 -0.24 0.54
CA ALA A 52 8.68 0.27 -0.82
C ALA A 52 7.90 1.60 -0.83
N TRP A 53 8.19 2.43 -1.81
CA TRP A 53 7.58 3.75 -1.96
C TRP A 53 7.26 4.00 -3.42
N TRP A 54 6.12 4.64 -3.70
CA TRP A 54 5.73 5.03 -5.04
C TRP A 54 5.11 6.43 -5.05
N GLU A 55 5.47 7.22 -6.07
CA GLU A 55 4.92 8.56 -6.28
C GLU A 55 4.51 8.70 -7.75
N PRO A 56 3.46 9.47 -8.03
CA PRO A 56 3.05 9.72 -9.41
C PRO A 56 4.04 10.58 -10.19
#